data_c756ed3b2ba3e450256001b315389ea6
#
_entry.id   c756ed3b2ba3e450256001b315389ea6
#
_cell.length_a   1.000
_cell.length_b   1.000
_cell.length_c   1.000
_cell.angle_alpha   90.00
_cell.angle_beta   90.00
_cell.angle_gamma   90.00
#
_symmetry.space_group_name_H-M   'P 1'
#
loop_
_entity.id
_entity.type
_entity.pdbx_description
1 polymer ?
#
loop_
_entity_poly.entity_id
_entity_poly.type
_entity_poly.pdbx_seq_one_letter_code
_entity_poly.pdbx_strand_id
1 'polypeptide(L)'
;VAFSVWWYIRPCIVDGCSAVFSKTNVITRMKFPVSVLPATICLRELFNHFVMLIITFVTLILSGWYPNLNWLWILYYMFCAFMLGEAISLVLSVLTMLWRDVKKFISSIMRMLMYFSPILWDCHFKPDVPFASILNKLVKVNPVYYIIQGYRDAIFYGRNVFDHPAITLYFWCLVFLIFALGCFLMYTFKKKFIDMI
;
A
#
# COMPACT_ATOMS: atom_id res chain seq x y z
N VAL A 1 -6.84 6.21 12.42
CA VAL A 1 -6.31 6.78 11.18
C VAL A 1 -5.23 5.89 10.57
N ALA A 2 -4.06 5.74 11.21
CA ALA A 2 -2.96 4.91 10.67
C ALA A 2 -3.36 3.45 10.45
N PHE A 3 -4.18 2.90 11.32
CA PHE A 3 -4.70 1.54 11.22
C PHE A 3 -5.65 1.34 10.04
N SER A 4 -6.45 2.36 9.65
CA SER A 4 -7.31 2.28 8.47
C SER A 4 -6.50 2.16 7.17
N VAL A 5 -5.37 2.88 7.07
CA VAL A 5 -4.44 2.77 5.95
C VAL A 5 -3.83 1.37 5.87
N TRP A 6 -3.41 0.82 7.01
CA TRP A 6 -2.85 -0.53 7.05
C TRP A 6 -3.86 -1.60 6.66
N TRP A 7 -5.11 -1.43 7.10
CA TRP A 7 -6.23 -2.33 6.77
C TRP A 7 -6.52 -2.37 5.27
N TYR A 8 -6.17 -1.31 4.55
CA TYR A 8 -6.22 -1.26 3.10
C TYR A 8 -4.99 -1.89 2.43
N ILE A 9 -3.79 -1.45 2.80
CA ILE A 9 -2.55 -1.85 2.12
C ILE A 9 -2.26 -3.35 2.28
N ARG A 10 -2.50 -3.90 3.47
CA ARG A 10 -2.22 -5.31 3.75
C ARG A 10 -2.98 -6.28 2.84
N PRO A 11 -4.31 -6.24 2.69
CA PRO A 11 -5.00 -7.14 1.77
C PRO A 11 -4.66 -6.85 0.31
N CYS A 12 -4.44 -5.61 -0.12
CA CYS A 12 -3.96 -5.32 -1.47
C CYS A 12 -2.69 -6.11 -1.79
N ILE A 13 -1.73 -6.18 -0.85
CA ILE A 13 -0.47 -6.90 -1.05
C ILE A 13 -0.67 -8.41 -0.92
N VAL A 14 -1.30 -8.90 0.14
CA VAL A 14 -1.42 -10.34 0.44
C VAL A 14 -2.36 -11.06 -0.52
N ASP A 15 -3.53 -10.48 -0.81
CA ASP A 15 -4.48 -11.05 -1.75
C ASP A 15 -4.05 -10.78 -3.20
N GLY A 16 -3.41 -9.62 -3.43
CA GLY A 16 -2.76 -9.29 -4.68
C GLY A 16 -1.72 -10.33 -5.13
N CYS A 17 -0.98 -10.93 -4.19
CA CYS A 17 -0.09 -12.06 -4.49
C CYS A 17 -0.80 -13.19 -5.26
N SER A 18 -2.02 -13.52 -4.89
CA SER A 18 -2.79 -14.61 -5.50
C SER A 18 -3.74 -14.17 -6.60
N ALA A 19 -3.70 -12.91 -7.02
CA ALA A 19 -4.64 -12.35 -7.98
C ALA A 19 -4.70 -13.15 -9.30
N VAL A 20 -3.55 -13.45 -9.88
CA VAL A 20 -3.43 -14.22 -11.11
C VAL A 20 -3.70 -15.70 -10.86
N PHE A 21 -3.07 -16.27 -9.83
CA PHE A 21 -3.19 -17.69 -9.52
C PHE A 21 -4.63 -18.11 -9.20
N SER A 22 -5.41 -17.29 -8.50
CA SER A 22 -6.80 -17.61 -8.13
C SER A 22 -7.78 -17.57 -9.31
N LYS A 23 -7.39 -16.98 -10.44
CA LYS A 23 -8.22 -16.79 -11.64
C LYS A 23 -7.71 -17.56 -12.86
N THR A 24 -6.85 -18.56 -12.67
CA THR A 24 -6.30 -19.40 -13.75
C THR A 24 -7.38 -19.97 -14.65
N ASN A 25 -8.48 -20.48 -14.09
CA ASN A 25 -9.61 -21.02 -14.85
C ASN A 25 -10.29 -20.00 -15.80
N VAL A 26 -10.21 -18.70 -15.47
CA VAL A 26 -10.76 -17.63 -16.31
C VAL A 26 -9.78 -17.28 -17.42
N ILE A 27 -8.48 -17.24 -17.08
CA ILE A 27 -7.40 -16.89 -18.01
C ILE A 27 -7.30 -17.92 -19.13
N THR A 28 -7.50 -19.22 -18.83
CA THR A 28 -7.42 -20.31 -19.81
C THR A 28 -8.60 -20.35 -20.77
N ARG A 29 -9.79 -19.94 -20.30
CA ARG A 29 -11.02 -20.00 -21.12
C ARG A 29 -11.27 -18.75 -21.94
N MET A 30 -10.71 -17.61 -21.54
CA MET A 30 -10.93 -16.31 -22.18
C MET A 30 -9.61 -15.57 -22.38
N LYS A 31 -9.46 -14.86 -23.50
CA LYS A 31 -8.34 -13.93 -23.71
C LYS A 31 -8.48 -12.71 -22.80
N PHE A 32 -8.15 -12.87 -21.52
CA PHE A 32 -8.27 -11.80 -20.52
C PHE A 32 -6.92 -11.12 -20.27
N PRO A 33 -6.86 -9.77 -20.14
CA PRO A 33 -5.63 -9.08 -19.79
C PRO A 33 -5.25 -9.37 -18.34
N VAL A 34 -4.28 -10.27 -18.14
CA VAL A 34 -3.86 -10.77 -16.82
C VAL A 34 -3.40 -9.66 -15.90
N SER A 35 -2.84 -8.59 -16.45
CA SER A 35 -2.35 -7.42 -15.71
C SER A 35 -3.44 -6.63 -14.97
N VAL A 36 -4.71 -6.81 -15.36
CA VAL A 36 -5.85 -6.12 -14.69
C VAL A 36 -6.27 -6.82 -13.39
N LEU A 37 -5.88 -8.09 -13.20
CA LEU A 37 -6.33 -8.87 -12.04
C LEU A 37 -5.86 -8.29 -10.69
N PRO A 38 -4.60 -7.87 -10.50
CA PRO A 38 -4.20 -7.19 -9.27
C PRO A 38 -4.99 -5.91 -9.01
N ALA A 39 -5.25 -5.11 -10.06
CA ALA A 39 -6.03 -3.87 -9.95
C ALA A 39 -7.46 -4.13 -9.45
N THR A 40 -8.09 -5.22 -9.87
CA THR A 40 -9.45 -5.55 -9.37
C THR A 40 -9.48 -5.82 -7.87
N ILE A 41 -8.41 -6.40 -7.32
CA ILE A 41 -8.29 -6.61 -5.87
C ILE A 41 -8.09 -5.28 -5.16
N CYS A 42 -7.18 -4.44 -5.64
CA CYS A 42 -6.93 -3.12 -5.05
C CYS A 42 -8.18 -2.23 -5.09
N LEU A 43 -8.97 -2.28 -6.18
CA LEU A 43 -10.24 -1.55 -6.28
C LEU A 43 -11.30 -2.07 -5.31
N ARG A 44 -11.40 -3.39 -5.14
CA ARG A 44 -12.31 -3.99 -4.15
C ARG A 44 -11.96 -3.53 -2.74
N GLU A 45 -10.68 -3.58 -2.39
CA GLU A 45 -10.21 -3.14 -1.07
C GLU A 45 -10.35 -1.61 -0.88
N LEU A 46 -10.29 -0.83 -1.96
CA LEU A 46 -10.55 0.61 -1.91
C LEU A 46 -11.98 0.91 -1.43
N PHE A 47 -12.95 0.11 -1.88
CA PHE A 47 -14.33 0.23 -1.39
C PHE A 47 -14.42 -0.05 0.12
N ASN A 48 -13.77 -1.12 0.59
CA ASN A 48 -13.69 -1.42 2.02
C ASN A 48 -13.01 -0.30 2.81
N HIS A 49 -11.99 0.32 2.22
CA HIS A 49 -11.28 1.46 2.83
C HIS A 49 -12.18 2.69 2.97
N PHE A 50 -13.03 2.98 2.00
CA PHE A 50 -14.02 4.06 2.11
C PHE A 50 -14.95 3.86 3.31
N VAL A 51 -15.44 2.64 3.51
CA VAL A 51 -16.29 2.32 4.67
C VAL A 51 -15.52 2.55 5.99
N MET A 52 -14.26 2.09 6.05
CA MET A 52 -13.41 2.30 7.21
C MET A 52 -13.08 3.78 7.45
N LEU A 53 -12.93 4.58 6.39
CA LEU A 53 -12.73 6.04 6.51
C LEU A 53 -13.98 6.74 7.08
N ILE A 54 -15.17 6.36 6.64
CA ILE A 54 -16.42 6.90 7.20
C ILE A 54 -16.47 6.65 8.71
N ILE A 55 -16.21 5.42 9.15
CA ILE A 55 -16.17 5.07 10.58
C ILE A 55 -15.11 5.91 11.30
N THR A 56 -13.92 6.05 10.70
CA THR A 56 -12.83 6.85 11.27
C THR A 56 -13.23 8.32 11.41
N PHE A 57 -13.90 8.90 10.40
CA PHE A 57 -14.35 10.29 10.45
C PHE A 57 -15.44 10.50 11.50
N VAL A 58 -16.40 9.58 11.60
CA VAL A 58 -17.43 9.64 12.65
C VAL A 58 -16.78 9.62 14.04
N THR A 59 -15.82 8.71 14.28
CA THR A 59 -15.13 8.63 15.57
C THR A 59 -14.31 9.89 15.87
N LEU A 60 -13.68 10.51 14.87
CA LEU A 60 -12.93 11.75 15.02
C LEU A 60 -13.85 12.91 15.40
N ILE A 61 -14.99 13.06 14.72
CA ILE A 61 -15.98 14.12 15.00
C ILE A 61 -16.53 13.96 16.43
N LEU A 62 -16.85 12.74 16.85
CA LEU A 62 -17.31 12.45 18.20
C LEU A 62 -16.23 12.73 19.26
N SER A 63 -14.94 12.66 18.88
CA SER A 63 -13.81 13.01 19.73
C SER A 63 -13.47 14.51 19.73
N GLY A 64 -14.28 15.36 19.08
CA GLY A 64 -14.10 16.81 19.04
C GLY A 64 -13.18 17.32 17.92
N TRP A 65 -12.78 16.46 16.98
CA TRP A 65 -12.02 16.87 15.79
C TRP A 65 -12.96 17.18 14.65
N TYR A 66 -13.06 18.45 14.27
CA TYR A 66 -13.96 18.89 13.19
C TYR A 66 -13.27 18.85 11.82
N PRO A 67 -14.03 18.52 10.74
CA PRO A 67 -13.48 18.51 9.39
C PRO A 67 -12.95 19.88 8.98
N ASN A 68 -11.74 19.89 8.44
CA ASN A 68 -11.07 21.05 7.89
C ASN A 68 -10.78 20.82 6.39
N LEU A 69 -10.54 21.88 5.62
CA LEU A 69 -10.18 21.80 4.20
C LEU A 69 -8.97 20.88 3.94
N ASN A 70 -8.07 20.75 4.91
CA ASN A 70 -6.92 19.86 4.80
C ASN A 70 -7.31 18.36 4.72
N TRP A 71 -8.52 17.99 5.16
CA TRP A 71 -9.01 16.62 5.00
C TRP A 71 -9.18 16.20 3.53
N LEU A 72 -9.26 17.14 2.61
CA LEU A 72 -9.25 16.85 1.17
C LEU A 72 -7.95 16.17 0.71
N TRP A 73 -6.83 16.43 1.39
CA TRP A 73 -5.57 15.75 1.10
C TRP A 73 -5.61 14.24 1.37
N ILE A 74 -6.57 13.77 2.15
CA ILE A 74 -6.78 12.33 2.36
C ILE A 74 -7.09 11.63 1.03
N LEU A 75 -7.81 12.26 0.11
CA LEU A 75 -8.08 11.70 -1.22
C LEU A 75 -6.78 11.49 -2.01
N TYR A 76 -5.85 12.44 -1.92
CA TYR A 76 -4.53 12.30 -2.53
C TYR A 76 -3.74 11.13 -1.92
N TYR A 77 -3.68 11.05 -0.60
CA TYR A 77 -2.95 9.95 0.07
C TYR A 77 -3.63 8.59 -0.13
N MET A 78 -4.94 8.56 -0.29
CA MET A 78 -5.68 7.35 -0.68
C MET A 78 -5.30 6.91 -2.10
N PHE A 79 -5.15 7.84 -3.03
CA PHE A 79 -4.62 7.55 -4.36
C PHE A 79 -3.17 7.04 -4.31
N CYS A 80 -2.32 7.63 -3.46
CA CYS A 80 -0.97 7.12 -3.20
C CYS A 80 -0.97 5.68 -2.67
N ALA A 81 -1.89 5.36 -1.74
CA ALA A 81 -2.05 4.02 -1.20
C ALA A 81 -2.49 3.02 -2.29
N PHE A 82 -3.42 3.42 -3.16
CA PHE A 82 -3.86 2.62 -4.29
C PHE A 82 -2.71 2.31 -5.25
N MET A 83 -1.96 3.32 -5.67
CA MET A 83 -0.84 3.16 -6.61
C MET A 83 0.28 2.29 -6.02
N LEU A 84 0.58 2.44 -4.73
CA LEU A 84 1.56 1.59 -4.03
C LEU A 84 1.07 0.14 -3.95
N GLY A 85 -0.18 -0.07 -3.56
CA GLY A 85 -0.79 -1.40 -3.48
C GLY A 85 -0.77 -2.10 -4.82
N GLU A 86 -1.16 -1.41 -5.89
CA GLU A 86 -1.17 -1.93 -7.26
C GLU A 86 0.24 -2.27 -7.75
N ALA A 87 1.21 -1.37 -7.56
CA ALA A 87 2.59 -1.58 -7.98
C ALA A 87 3.19 -2.85 -7.34
N ILE A 88 3.00 -3.02 -6.03
CA ILE A 88 3.50 -4.19 -5.29
C ILE A 88 2.73 -5.46 -5.70
N SER A 89 1.40 -5.38 -5.84
CA SER A 89 0.56 -6.51 -6.25
C SER A 89 0.94 -7.05 -7.62
N LEU A 90 1.24 -6.18 -8.59
CA LEU A 90 1.70 -6.58 -9.92
C LEU A 90 2.96 -7.45 -9.83
N VAL A 91 3.97 -7.01 -9.11
CA VAL A 91 5.22 -7.76 -8.94
C VAL A 91 4.95 -9.09 -8.24
N LEU A 92 4.25 -9.07 -7.11
CA LEU A 92 4.04 -10.23 -6.27
C LEU A 92 3.12 -11.27 -6.92
N SER A 93 2.16 -10.85 -7.74
CA SER A 93 1.29 -11.78 -8.47
C SER A 93 2.07 -12.63 -9.47
N VAL A 94 3.08 -12.05 -10.15
CA VAL A 94 3.97 -12.80 -11.04
C VAL A 94 4.87 -13.75 -10.25
N LEU A 95 5.47 -13.27 -9.15
CA LEU A 95 6.32 -14.09 -8.31
C LEU A 95 5.56 -15.28 -7.70
N THR A 96 4.31 -15.10 -7.32
CA THR A 96 3.47 -16.16 -6.77
C THR A 96 3.09 -17.20 -7.82
N MET A 97 2.97 -16.81 -9.09
CA MET A 97 2.79 -17.77 -10.20
C MET A 97 4.02 -18.64 -10.39
N LEU A 98 5.22 -18.09 -10.21
CA LEU A 98 6.48 -18.83 -10.32
C LEU A 98 6.75 -19.70 -9.08
N TRP A 99 6.46 -19.17 -7.89
CA TRP A 99 6.69 -19.82 -6.60
C TRP A 99 5.50 -19.63 -5.66
N ARG A 100 4.71 -20.66 -5.45
CA ARG A 100 3.47 -20.63 -4.65
C ARG A 100 3.71 -20.20 -3.18
N ASP A 101 4.89 -20.47 -2.64
CA ASP A 101 5.22 -20.14 -1.24
C ASP A 101 5.46 -18.65 -1.00
N VAL A 102 5.64 -17.84 -2.06
CA VAL A 102 5.77 -16.38 -1.97
C VAL A 102 4.61 -15.78 -1.18
N LYS A 103 3.37 -16.22 -1.40
CA LYS A 103 2.21 -15.70 -0.66
C LYS A 103 2.34 -15.92 0.85
N LYS A 104 2.79 -17.10 1.29
CA LYS A 104 2.96 -17.40 2.73
C LYS A 104 4.06 -16.53 3.33
N PHE A 105 5.18 -16.39 2.61
CA PHE A 105 6.30 -15.56 3.01
C PHE A 105 5.89 -14.09 3.15
N ILE A 106 5.23 -13.52 2.14
CA ILE A 106 4.72 -12.14 2.17
C ILE A 106 3.71 -11.94 3.29
N SER A 107 2.80 -12.88 3.50
CA SER A 107 1.83 -12.81 4.62
C SER A 107 2.54 -12.74 5.98
N SER A 108 3.66 -13.43 6.15
CA SER A 108 4.47 -13.39 7.37
C SER A 108 5.21 -12.07 7.52
N ILE A 109 5.82 -11.58 6.43
CA ILE A 109 6.48 -10.26 6.40
C ILE A 109 5.49 -9.15 6.74
N MET A 110 4.28 -9.18 6.17
CA MET A 110 3.27 -8.15 6.43
C MET A 110 2.84 -8.11 7.90
N ARG A 111 2.82 -9.25 8.60
CA ARG A 111 2.60 -9.27 10.06
C ARG A 111 3.72 -8.57 10.84
N MET A 112 4.97 -8.81 10.43
CA MET A 112 6.13 -8.14 11.04
C MET A 112 6.14 -6.64 10.73
N LEU A 113 5.89 -6.25 9.48
CA LEU A 113 5.86 -4.86 9.06
C LEU A 113 4.81 -4.01 9.80
N MET A 114 3.72 -4.63 10.29
CA MET A 114 2.75 -3.92 11.11
C MET A 114 3.38 -3.35 12.40
N TYR A 115 4.32 -4.07 13.00
CA TYR A 115 5.03 -3.62 14.20
C TYR A 115 6.19 -2.67 13.88
N PHE A 116 6.87 -2.86 12.75
CA PHE A 116 7.96 -1.98 12.30
C PHE A 116 7.46 -0.67 11.69
N SER A 117 6.26 -0.64 11.13
CA SER A 117 5.67 0.58 10.62
C SER A 117 5.07 1.41 11.78
N PRO A 118 5.10 2.75 11.72
CA PRO A 118 4.61 3.63 12.78
C PRO A 118 3.08 3.70 12.79
N ILE A 119 2.44 2.53 12.84
CA ILE A 119 0.99 2.38 12.90
C ILE A 119 0.52 2.52 14.33
N LEU A 120 1.20 1.81 15.25
CA LEU A 120 0.84 1.69 16.66
C LEU A 120 1.60 2.68 17.55
N TRP A 121 2.67 3.30 17.05
CA TRP A 121 3.55 4.19 17.79
C TRP A 121 3.89 5.45 16.97
N ASP A 122 4.35 6.49 17.64
CA ASP A 122 4.72 7.73 16.96
C ASP A 122 6.21 7.70 16.60
N CYS A 123 6.54 8.18 15.38
CA CYS A 123 7.88 8.10 14.79
C CYS A 123 8.87 9.12 15.33
N HIS A 124 8.63 9.71 16.49
CA HIS A 124 9.54 10.68 17.08
C HIS A 124 10.37 10.03 18.19
N PHE A 125 11.37 9.23 17.81
CA PHE A 125 12.38 8.79 18.79
C PHE A 125 13.12 10.00 19.31
N LYS A 126 13.09 10.17 20.64
CA LYS A 126 13.86 11.23 21.31
C LYS A 126 15.35 11.05 21.05
N PRO A 127 16.13 12.13 20.95
CA PRO A 127 17.57 12.06 20.68
C PRO A 127 18.36 11.25 21.72
N ASP A 128 17.81 11.06 22.91
CA ASP A 128 18.42 10.31 24.01
C ASP A 128 18.48 8.78 23.79
N VAL A 129 17.74 8.27 22.77
CA VAL A 129 17.74 6.85 22.45
C VAL A 129 18.92 6.51 21.54
N PRO A 130 19.81 5.56 21.90
CA PRO A 130 20.86 5.09 21.03
C PRO A 130 20.27 4.67 19.69
N PHE A 131 20.90 5.06 18.58
CA PHE A 131 20.42 4.80 17.22
C PHE A 131 19.11 5.48 16.79
N ALA A 132 18.55 6.41 17.56
CA ALA A 132 17.31 7.12 17.19
C ALA A 132 17.38 7.74 15.79
N SER A 133 18.50 8.31 15.39
CA SER A 133 18.71 8.89 14.06
C SER A 133 18.64 7.85 12.93
N ILE A 134 19.18 6.66 13.17
CA ILE A 134 19.15 5.55 12.20
C ILE A 134 17.74 4.99 12.10
N LEU A 135 17.07 4.77 13.23
CA LEU A 135 15.69 4.28 13.26
C LEU A 135 14.75 5.25 12.54
N ASN A 136 14.87 6.56 12.82
CA ASN A 136 14.06 7.57 12.15
C ASN A 136 14.31 7.64 10.64
N LYS A 137 15.53 7.38 10.17
CA LYS A 137 15.84 7.28 8.74
C LYS A 137 15.24 6.02 8.13
N LEU A 138 15.40 4.86 8.76
CA LEU A 138 14.86 3.59 8.27
C LEU A 138 13.33 3.61 8.14
N VAL A 139 12.65 4.21 9.11
CA VAL A 139 11.19 4.35 9.05
C VAL A 139 10.77 5.25 7.89
N LYS A 140 11.48 6.34 7.62
CA LYS A 140 11.20 7.26 6.50
C LYS A 140 11.42 6.64 5.12
N VAL A 141 12.27 5.62 5.01
CA VAL A 141 12.48 4.85 3.75
C VAL A 141 11.26 3.98 3.41
N ASN A 142 10.45 3.59 4.40
CA ASN A 142 9.26 2.80 4.17
C ASN A 142 8.18 3.64 3.45
N PRO A 143 7.73 3.27 2.23
CA PRO A 143 6.71 4.06 1.52
C PRO A 143 5.36 4.09 2.24
N VAL A 144 5.05 3.08 3.06
CA VAL A 144 3.84 3.06 3.89
C VAL A 144 3.88 4.18 4.94
N TYR A 145 5.07 4.54 5.44
CA TYR A 145 5.24 5.67 6.35
C TYR A 145 4.74 6.97 5.74
N TYR A 146 5.09 7.25 4.48
CA TYR A 146 4.65 8.46 3.80
C TYR A 146 3.12 8.59 3.78
N ILE A 147 2.42 7.51 3.49
CA ILE A 147 0.96 7.50 3.43
C ILE A 147 0.37 7.72 4.83
N ILE A 148 0.86 6.96 5.83
CA ILE A 148 0.37 7.05 7.21
C ILE A 148 0.59 8.46 7.78
N GLN A 149 1.79 9.01 7.57
CA GLN A 149 2.12 10.36 8.04
C GLN A 149 1.27 11.39 7.31
N GLY A 150 1.04 11.23 6.01
CA GLY A 150 0.18 12.11 5.24
C GLY A 150 -1.26 12.16 5.75
N TYR A 151 -1.84 11.01 6.13
CA TYR A 151 -3.15 10.99 6.78
C TYR A 151 -3.15 11.71 8.14
N ARG A 152 -2.09 11.54 8.94
CA ARG A 152 -1.94 12.26 10.22
C ARG A 152 -1.78 13.76 10.01
N ASP A 153 -0.96 14.14 9.04
CA ASP A 153 -0.69 15.54 8.73
C ASP A 153 -1.96 16.25 8.23
N ALA A 154 -2.74 15.60 7.37
CA ALA A 154 -3.99 16.15 6.87
C ALA A 154 -5.06 16.33 7.98
N ILE A 155 -5.13 15.39 8.94
CA ILE A 155 -6.18 15.38 9.96
C ILE A 155 -5.79 16.23 11.19
N PHE A 156 -4.57 16.03 11.72
CA PHE A 156 -4.18 16.56 13.01
C PHE A 156 -3.30 17.81 12.93
N TYR A 157 -2.44 17.90 11.91
CA TYR A 157 -1.42 18.95 11.83
C TYR A 157 -1.72 20.02 10.78
N GLY A 158 -2.74 19.83 9.93
CA GLY A 158 -3.11 20.77 8.87
C GLY A 158 -2.00 20.99 7.84
N ARG A 159 -1.08 20.04 7.69
CA ARG A 159 0.03 20.09 6.74
C ARG A 159 -0.37 19.56 5.38
N ASN A 160 0.27 20.09 4.34
CA ASN A 160 0.00 19.78 2.95
C ASN A 160 1.12 18.90 2.34
N VAL A 161 0.85 18.34 1.19
CA VAL A 161 1.84 17.57 0.39
C VAL A 161 3.06 18.40 0.04
N PHE A 162 2.90 19.71 -0.13
CA PHE A 162 3.96 20.65 -0.51
C PHE A 162 4.95 20.96 0.64
N ASP A 163 4.60 20.62 1.88
CA ASP A 163 5.48 20.87 3.03
C ASP A 163 6.69 19.92 3.05
N HIS A 164 6.57 18.75 2.36
CA HIS A 164 7.63 17.75 2.31
C HIS A 164 7.92 17.25 0.89
N PRO A 165 8.34 18.11 -0.05
CA PRO A 165 8.45 17.78 -1.47
C PRO A 165 9.48 16.66 -1.75
N ALA A 166 10.57 16.59 -0.98
CA ALA A 166 11.59 15.56 -1.17
C ALA A 166 11.08 14.14 -0.87
N ILE A 167 10.26 13.99 0.18
CA ILE A 167 9.69 12.68 0.55
C ILE A 167 8.60 12.28 -0.46
N THR A 168 7.83 13.26 -0.94
CA THR A 168 6.82 13.06 -1.99
C THR A 168 7.47 12.59 -3.29
N LEU A 169 8.56 13.24 -3.72
CA LEU A 169 9.31 12.84 -4.92
C LEU A 169 9.88 11.42 -4.76
N TYR A 170 10.51 11.13 -3.62
CA TYR A 170 11.03 9.80 -3.31
C TYR A 170 9.92 8.73 -3.41
N PHE A 171 8.75 8.98 -2.81
CA PHE A 171 7.62 8.06 -2.84
C PHE A 171 7.18 7.75 -4.27
N TRP A 172 6.97 8.77 -5.11
CA TRP A 172 6.53 8.58 -6.50
C TRP A 172 7.59 7.90 -7.36
N CYS A 173 8.87 8.27 -7.23
CA CYS A 173 9.96 7.58 -7.93
C CYS A 173 9.99 6.08 -7.58
N LEU A 174 9.84 5.74 -6.31
CA LEU A 174 9.81 4.36 -5.84
C LEU A 174 8.59 3.60 -6.37
N VAL A 175 7.39 4.20 -6.31
CA VAL A 175 6.15 3.59 -6.82
C VAL A 175 6.26 3.35 -8.33
N PHE A 176 6.72 4.33 -9.12
CA PHE A 176 6.89 4.17 -10.56
C PHE A 176 7.93 3.09 -10.91
N LEU A 177 9.01 3.01 -10.15
CA LEU A 177 10.02 1.98 -10.35
C LEU A 177 9.45 0.57 -10.12
N ILE A 178 8.73 0.38 -9.01
CA ILE A 178 8.09 -0.92 -8.69
C ILE A 178 7.01 -1.24 -9.74
N PHE A 179 6.22 -0.26 -10.14
CA PHE A 179 5.16 -0.44 -11.14
C PHE A 179 5.75 -0.83 -12.51
N ALA A 180 6.81 -0.15 -12.96
CA ALA A 180 7.51 -0.48 -14.20
C ALA A 180 8.10 -1.90 -14.15
N LEU A 181 8.72 -2.27 -13.02
CA LEU A 181 9.20 -3.64 -12.79
C LEU A 181 8.05 -4.65 -12.88
N GLY A 182 6.90 -4.37 -12.25
CA GLY A 182 5.72 -5.23 -12.31
C GLY A 182 5.19 -5.41 -13.72
N CYS A 183 5.07 -4.33 -14.49
CA CYS A 183 4.67 -4.37 -15.88
C CYS A 183 5.65 -5.17 -16.75
N PHE A 184 6.95 -4.96 -16.54
CA PHE A 184 7.99 -5.70 -17.25
C PHE A 184 7.92 -7.20 -16.96
N LEU A 185 7.82 -7.59 -15.69
CA LEU A 185 7.69 -8.99 -15.29
C LEU A 185 6.40 -9.60 -15.87
N MET A 186 5.27 -8.91 -15.78
CA MET A 186 4.00 -9.39 -16.31
C MET A 186 4.08 -9.60 -17.82
N TYR A 187 4.69 -8.68 -18.56
CA TYR A 187 4.89 -8.80 -20.01
C TYR A 187 5.77 -10.00 -20.37
N THR A 188 6.90 -10.16 -19.67
CA THR A 188 7.87 -11.22 -19.92
C THR A 188 7.31 -12.61 -19.63
N PHE A 189 6.57 -12.76 -18.53
CA PHE A 189 6.08 -14.07 -18.08
C PHE A 189 4.68 -14.42 -18.59
N LYS A 190 3.96 -13.49 -19.25
CA LYS A 190 2.59 -13.72 -19.75
C LYS A 190 2.46 -15.01 -20.59
N LYS A 191 3.42 -15.30 -21.46
CA LYS A 191 3.41 -16.52 -22.30
C LYS A 191 3.59 -17.78 -21.46
N LYS A 192 4.52 -17.74 -20.48
CA LYS A 192 4.78 -18.88 -19.58
C LYS A 192 3.58 -19.21 -18.68
N PHE A 193 2.74 -18.24 -18.34
CA PHE A 193 1.54 -18.51 -17.55
C PHE A 193 0.54 -19.40 -18.28
N ILE A 194 0.44 -19.29 -19.60
CA ILE A 194 -0.44 -20.12 -20.43
C ILE A 194 0.10 -21.55 -20.49
N ASP A 195 1.43 -21.72 -20.49
CA ASP A 195 2.09 -23.03 -20.57
C ASP A 195 2.15 -23.76 -19.21
N MET A 196 2.00 -23.03 -18.09
CA MET A 196 2.04 -23.59 -16.72
C MET A 196 0.67 -23.99 -16.16
N ILE A 197 -0.39 -23.66 -16.88
CA ILE A 197 -1.79 -23.92 -16.52
C ILE A 197 -2.33 -25.06 -17.37
#